data_b4045fdb16d5fac1f0b7c2590885ddd0
#
_entry.id   b4045fdb16d5fac1f0b7c2590885ddd0
#
_cell.length_a   1.000
_cell.length_b   1.000
_cell.length_c   1.000
_cell.angle_alpha   90.00
_cell.angle_beta   90.00
_cell.angle_gamma   90.00
#
_symmetry.space_group_name_H-M   'P 1'
#
loop_
_entity.id
_entity.type
_entity.pdbx_description
1 polymer ?
#
loop_
_entity_poly.entity_id
_entity_poly.type
_entity_poly.pdbx_seq_one_letter_code
_entity_poly.pdbx_strand_id
1 'polypeptide(L)'
;MGNLTELRRTKIVCTIGPAITGELCPALVEAGLNVARLNFSHGTHDEHRARHAMVRAAARDAGRPVAILQDLAGPKIRLGVINPEPINLTPGQIFTLTRRPVVGNLEECSVNTPEVIAATPVGATNLIKADYIH
;
A
#
# COMPACT_ATOMS: atom_id res chain seq x y z
N MET A 1 34.64 19.59 -8.04
CA MET A 1 34.82 18.37 -8.85
C MET A 1 33.75 17.41 -8.40
N GLY A 2 32.67 17.26 -9.16
CA GLY A 2 31.56 16.35 -8.84
C GLY A 2 32.05 14.90 -8.90
N ASN A 3 31.74 14.15 -7.87
CA ASN A 3 32.17 12.77 -7.70
C ASN A 3 31.45 11.88 -8.74
N LEU A 4 32.17 11.17 -9.57
CA LEU A 4 31.63 10.29 -10.64
C LEU A 4 30.68 9.18 -10.10
N THR A 5 30.64 8.98 -8.79
CA THR A 5 29.66 8.12 -8.13
C THR A 5 28.22 8.66 -8.22
N GLU A 6 28.02 9.93 -8.57
CA GLU A 6 26.68 10.53 -8.73
C GLU A 6 25.97 10.12 -10.03
N LEU A 7 26.68 9.53 -10.98
CA LEU A 7 26.15 9.11 -12.28
C LEU A 7 25.73 7.63 -12.33
N ARG A 8 25.25 7.07 -11.20
CA ARG A 8 24.68 5.72 -11.26
C ARG A 8 23.58 5.64 -12.33
N ARG A 9 23.75 4.73 -13.28
CA ARG A 9 22.76 4.49 -14.33
C ARG A 9 21.48 3.88 -13.73
N THR A 10 21.64 2.94 -12.80
CA THR A 10 20.51 2.33 -12.06
C THR A 10 20.11 3.26 -10.91
N LYS A 11 18.84 3.65 -10.89
CA LYS A 11 18.26 4.49 -9.85
C LYS A 11 17.68 3.62 -8.73
N ILE A 12 17.90 4.07 -7.49
CA ILE A 12 17.37 3.40 -6.29
C ILE A 12 16.05 4.05 -5.93
N VAL A 13 15.00 3.24 -5.89
CA VAL A 13 13.66 3.62 -5.42
C VAL A 13 13.41 2.94 -4.07
N CYS A 14 13.18 3.73 -3.01
CA CYS A 14 12.84 3.18 -1.69
C CYS A 14 11.44 3.64 -1.27
N THR A 15 10.67 2.73 -0.69
CA THR A 15 9.40 3.08 -0.07
C THR A 15 9.65 3.71 1.29
N ILE A 16 9.12 4.92 1.49
CA ILE A 16 9.20 5.64 2.75
C ILE A 16 7.97 5.26 3.59
N GLY A 17 8.13 4.20 4.36
CA GLY A 17 7.10 3.67 5.25
C GLY A 17 7.27 4.14 6.70
N PRO A 18 6.46 3.59 7.64
CA PRO A 18 6.51 3.97 9.06
C PRO A 18 7.87 3.73 9.74
N ALA A 19 8.64 2.76 9.25
CA ALA A 19 9.98 2.45 9.78
C ALA A 19 11.04 3.50 9.44
N ILE A 20 10.76 4.40 8.48
CA ILE A 20 11.70 5.46 8.10
C ILE A 20 11.46 6.67 8.98
N THR A 21 12.35 6.86 9.94
CA THR A 21 12.36 8.00 10.86
C THR A 21 13.08 9.22 10.29
N GLY A 22 12.94 10.36 10.99
CA GLY A 22 13.70 11.58 10.66
C GLY A 22 15.22 11.40 10.73
N GLU A 23 15.70 10.48 11.54
CA GLU A 23 17.14 10.15 11.64
C GLU A 23 17.61 9.23 10.52
N LEU A 24 16.78 8.29 10.11
CA LEU A 24 17.13 7.32 9.05
C LEU A 24 17.03 7.92 7.65
N CYS A 25 16.12 8.86 7.43
CA CYS A 25 15.88 9.44 6.11
C CYS A 25 17.13 10.15 5.52
N PRO A 26 17.88 10.98 6.27
CA PRO A 26 19.15 11.55 5.79
C PRO A 26 20.17 10.48 5.37
N ALA A 27 20.32 9.42 6.18
CA ALA A 27 21.25 8.33 5.86
C ALA A 27 20.90 7.62 4.54
N LEU A 28 19.60 7.45 4.24
CA LEU A 28 19.15 6.91 2.95
C LEU A 28 19.52 7.83 1.78
N VAL A 29 19.38 9.14 1.95
CA VAL A 29 19.76 10.13 0.93
C VAL A 29 21.27 10.10 0.69
N GLU A 30 22.07 10.07 1.75
CA GLU A 30 23.54 9.96 1.67
C GLU A 30 23.98 8.66 1.01
N ALA A 31 23.33 7.53 1.34
CA ALA A 31 23.57 6.23 0.72
C ALA A 31 23.18 6.19 -0.77
N GLY A 32 22.48 7.23 -1.25
CA GLY A 32 22.20 7.44 -2.67
C GLY A 32 20.79 7.11 -3.10
N LEU A 33 19.81 7.31 -2.25
CA LEU A 33 18.40 7.32 -2.61
C LEU A 33 18.17 8.29 -3.79
N ASN A 34 17.51 7.83 -4.83
CA ASN A 34 17.14 8.64 -5.99
C ASN A 34 15.65 8.99 -6.01
N VAL A 35 14.80 8.04 -5.59
CA VAL A 35 13.35 8.21 -5.61
C VAL A 35 12.76 7.71 -4.30
N ALA A 36 12.06 8.58 -3.61
CA ALA A 36 11.26 8.25 -2.42
C ALA A 36 9.83 7.91 -2.85
N ARG A 37 9.44 6.64 -2.73
CA ARG A 37 8.08 6.19 -3.04
C ARG A 37 7.19 6.31 -1.81
N LEU A 38 6.07 7.02 -1.94
CA LEU A 38 5.00 7.13 -0.95
C LEU A 38 3.82 6.25 -1.41
N ASN A 39 3.59 5.14 -0.72
CA ASN A 39 2.52 4.19 -1.07
C ASN A 39 1.18 4.66 -0.47
N PHE A 40 0.32 5.24 -1.30
CA PHE A 40 -0.99 5.77 -0.91
C PHE A 40 -2.07 4.68 -0.71
N SER A 41 -1.72 3.41 -0.86
CA SER A 41 -2.60 2.30 -0.44
C SER A 41 -2.69 2.16 1.09
N HIS A 42 -1.81 2.82 1.84
CA HIS A 42 -1.71 2.75 3.30
C HIS A 42 -1.38 4.12 3.87
N GLY A 43 -1.84 4.35 5.12
CA GLY A 43 -1.61 5.61 5.81
C GLY A 43 -2.61 6.72 5.42
N THR A 44 -2.49 7.84 6.12
CA THR A 44 -3.33 9.02 5.92
C THR A 44 -2.62 10.09 5.09
N HIS A 45 -3.38 11.07 4.59
CA HIS A 45 -2.79 12.21 3.88
C HIS A 45 -1.81 13.01 4.74
N ASP A 46 -2.08 13.12 6.05
CA ASP A 46 -1.20 13.86 6.96
C ASP A 46 0.12 13.13 7.20
N GLU A 47 0.10 11.80 7.32
CA GLU A 47 1.32 10.99 7.39
C GLU A 47 2.14 11.12 6.11
N HIS A 48 1.51 11.09 4.93
CA HIS A 48 2.21 11.28 3.66
C HIS A 48 2.77 12.68 3.52
N ARG A 49 2.06 13.71 4.01
CA ARG A 49 2.56 15.10 4.05
C ARG A 49 3.80 15.21 4.94
N ALA A 50 3.77 14.58 6.11
CA ALA A 50 4.93 14.55 7.03
C ALA A 50 6.13 13.84 6.38
N ARG A 51 5.93 12.67 5.77
CA ARG A 51 6.99 11.93 5.05
C ARG A 51 7.54 12.72 3.88
N HIS A 52 6.69 13.40 3.12
CA HIS A 52 7.12 14.30 2.04
C HIS A 52 8.04 15.40 2.57
N ALA A 53 7.63 16.10 3.63
CA ALA A 53 8.41 17.16 4.25
C ALA A 53 9.78 16.66 4.76
N MET A 54 9.80 15.49 5.39
CA MET A 54 11.02 14.82 5.86
C MET A 54 12.00 14.54 4.73
N VAL A 55 11.54 13.94 3.63
CA VAL A 55 12.40 13.65 2.45
C VAL A 55 12.92 14.95 1.83
N ARG A 56 12.09 15.99 1.72
CA ARG A 56 12.52 17.29 1.18
C ARG A 56 13.55 17.98 2.06
N ALA A 57 13.42 17.86 3.39
CA ALA A 57 14.44 18.39 4.30
C ALA A 57 15.76 17.63 4.13
N ALA A 58 15.75 16.31 4.22
CA ALA A 58 16.95 15.49 4.05
C ALA A 58 17.66 15.72 2.70
N ALA A 59 16.89 15.84 1.62
CA ALA A 59 17.44 16.12 0.29
C ALA A 59 18.13 17.50 0.20
N ARG A 60 17.53 18.54 0.81
CA ARG A 60 18.14 19.89 0.89
C ARG A 60 19.43 19.87 1.70
N ASP A 61 19.40 19.26 2.87
CA ASP A 61 20.53 19.22 3.80
C ASP A 61 21.73 18.47 3.19
N ALA A 62 21.44 17.40 2.46
CA ALA A 62 22.46 16.65 1.72
C ALA A 62 22.90 17.29 0.39
N GLY A 63 22.25 18.38 -0.06
CA GLY A 63 22.50 18.99 -1.37
C GLY A 63 22.26 18.06 -2.56
N ARG A 64 21.36 17.04 -2.40
CA ARG A 64 21.12 16.00 -3.40
C ARG A 64 19.66 16.00 -3.85
N PRO A 65 19.39 15.97 -5.17
CA PRO A 65 18.02 15.86 -5.65
C PRO A 65 17.45 14.47 -5.39
N VAL A 66 16.28 14.40 -4.75
CA VAL A 66 15.48 13.18 -4.57
C VAL A 66 14.12 13.42 -5.17
N ALA A 67 13.73 12.58 -6.13
CA ALA A 67 12.38 12.59 -6.66
C ALA A 67 11.40 11.97 -5.66
N ILE A 68 10.14 12.44 -5.66
CA ILE A 68 9.07 11.82 -4.88
C ILE A 68 8.07 11.19 -5.84
N LEU A 69 7.84 9.91 -5.65
CA LEU A 69 6.84 9.13 -6.38
C LEU A 69 5.62 8.93 -5.48
N GLN A 70 4.52 9.57 -5.85
CA GLN A 70 3.22 9.30 -5.25
C GLN A 70 2.61 8.09 -5.94
N ASP A 71 2.61 6.94 -5.26
CA ASP A 71 2.02 5.71 -5.77
C ASP A 71 0.55 5.64 -5.32
N LEU A 72 -0.34 6.03 -6.23
CA LEU A 72 -1.77 6.10 -5.98
C LEU A 72 -2.38 4.70 -5.88
N ALA A 73 -3.24 4.52 -4.87
CA ALA A 73 -4.06 3.32 -4.80
C ALA A 73 -5.03 3.32 -6.00
N GLY A 74 -4.91 2.30 -6.86
CA GLY A 74 -5.92 2.02 -7.86
C GLY A 74 -7.22 1.50 -7.21
N PRO A 75 -8.30 1.34 -7.97
CA PRO A 75 -9.51 0.69 -7.49
C PRO A 75 -9.18 -0.76 -7.10
N LYS A 76 -9.27 -1.05 -5.80
CA LYS A 76 -9.04 -2.40 -5.26
C LYS A 76 -10.36 -2.94 -4.73
N ILE A 77 -10.77 -4.08 -5.27
CA ILE A 77 -11.90 -4.83 -4.73
C ILE A 77 -11.44 -5.46 -3.41
N ARG A 78 -12.13 -5.15 -2.32
CA ARG A 78 -11.83 -5.65 -0.98
C ARG A 78 -13.10 -6.13 -0.30
N LEU A 79 -12.95 -7.15 0.54
CA LEU A 79 -13.95 -7.49 1.52
C LEU A 79 -14.09 -6.35 2.55
N GLY A 80 -15.26 -6.21 3.11
CA GLY A 80 -15.51 -5.32 4.24
C GLY A 80 -14.89 -5.86 5.53
N VAL A 81 -15.15 -5.13 6.61
CA VAL A 81 -14.70 -5.56 7.95
C VAL A 81 -15.34 -6.89 8.33
N ILE A 82 -14.55 -7.81 8.86
CA ILE A 82 -14.97 -9.12 9.37
C ILE A 82 -14.72 -9.14 10.87
N ASN A 83 -15.66 -9.70 11.64
CA ASN A 83 -15.53 -9.86 13.09
C ASN A 83 -16.18 -11.19 13.54
N PRO A 84 -15.43 -12.06 14.25
CA PRO A 84 -14.01 -11.97 14.58
C PRO A 84 -13.11 -12.16 13.36
N GLU A 85 -11.90 -11.58 13.39
CA GLU A 85 -10.88 -11.76 12.37
C GLU A 85 -9.65 -12.45 13.00
N PRO A 86 -9.03 -13.45 12.36
CA PRO A 86 -9.40 -14.02 11.06
C PRO A 86 -10.57 -15.02 11.14
N ILE A 87 -11.26 -15.23 10.01
CA ILE A 87 -12.20 -16.34 9.83
C ILE A 87 -11.55 -17.43 8.95
N ASN A 88 -11.91 -18.68 9.23
CA ASN A 88 -11.47 -19.82 8.42
C ASN A 88 -12.66 -20.39 7.64
N LEU A 89 -12.61 -20.33 6.32
CA LEU A 89 -13.57 -20.94 5.44
C LEU A 89 -13.16 -22.38 5.13
N THR A 90 -14.10 -23.30 5.11
CA THR A 90 -13.86 -24.72 4.82
C THR A 90 -14.30 -25.06 3.39
N PRO A 91 -13.64 -26.03 2.72
CA PRO A 91 -14.06 -26.49 1.41
C PRO A 91 -15.52 -26.94 1.40
N GLY A 92 -16.29 -26.46 0.40
CA GLY A 92 -17.72 -26.75 0.27
C GLY A 92 -18.66 -25.88 1.11
N GLN A 93 -18.13 -24.98 1.94
CA GLN A 93 -18.91 -23.99 2.67
C GLN A 93 -19.50 -22.95 1.71
N ILE A 94 -20.75 -22.57 1.95
CA ILE A 94 -21.38 -21.43 1.28
C ILE A 94 -20.95 -20.16 2.01
N PHE A 95 -20.43 -19.19 1.26
CA PHE A 95 -20.06 -17.88 1.78
C PHE A 95 -20.66 -16.79 0.89
N THR A 96 -21.41 -15.88 1.50
CA THR A 96 -22.17 -14.85 0.75
C THR A 96 -21.40 -13.55 0.68
N LEU A 97 -21.12 -13.08 -0.53
CA LEU A 97 -20.70 -11.70 -0.76
C LEU A 97 -21.92 -10.81 -0.97
N THR A 98 -22.07 -9.78 -0.16
CA THR A 98 -23.26 -8.93 -0.17
C THR A 98 -22.94 -7.47 -0.51
N ARG A 99 -23.92 -6.79 -1.15
CA ARG A 99 -23.89 -5.35 -1.39
C ARG A 99 -24.32 -4.54 -0.15
N ARG A 100 -24.92 -5.20 0.83
CA ARG A 100 -25.33 -4.55 2.08
C ARG A 100 -24.10 -4.20 2.92
N PRO A 101 -24.06 -3.03 3.58
CA PRO A 101 -22.96 -2.67 4.47
C PRO A 101 -23.10 -3.46 5.80
N VAL A 102 -22.55 -4.66 5.83
CA VAL A 102 -22.56 -5.53 7.00
C VAL A 102 -21.15 -5.74 7.53
N VAL A 103 -21.01 -5.93 8.83
CA VAL A 103 -19.81 -6.51 9.42
C VAL A 103 -19.86 -8.01 9.11
N GLY A 104 -18.84 -8.50 8.41
CA GLY A 104 -18.76 -9.87 7.96
C GLY A 104 -18.55 -10.87 9.11
N ASN A 105 -18.90 -12.11 8.84
CA ASN A 105 -18.75 -13.27 9.73
C ASN A 105 -18.43 -14.52 8.91
N LEU A 106 -18.66 -15.73 9.43
CA LEU A 106 -18.45 -17.00 8.72
C LEU A 106 -19.44 -17.26 7.56
N GLU A 107 -20.51 -16.51 7.45
CA GLU A 107 -21.59 -16.75 6.49
C GLU A 107 -21.62 -15.69 5.38
N GLU A 108 -21.37 -14.42 5.72
CA GLU A 108 -21.44 -13.33 4.76
C GLU A 108 -20.42 -12.23 5.03
N CYS A 109 -20.07 -11.48 3.99
CA CYS A 109 -19.27 -10.26 4.10
C CYS A 109 -19.66 -9.24 3.02
N SER A 110 -19.59 -7.97 3.37
CA SER A 110 -19.76 -6.87 2.40
C SER A 110 -18.53 -6.77 1.46
N VAL A 111 -18.73 -6.15 0.31
CA VAL A 111 -17.64 -5.82 -0.64
C VAL A 111 -17.62 -4.30 -0.82
N ASN A 112 -16.44 -3.70 -0.82
CA ASN A 112 -16.27 -2.24 -0.99
C ASN A 112 -16.65 -1.73 -2.39
N THR A 113 -16.78 -2.64 -3.36
CA THR A 113 -17.16 -2.35 -4.75
C THR A 113 -18.38 -3.20 -5.10
N PRO A 114 -19.59 -2.80 -4.69
CA PRO A 114 -20.81 -3.59 -4.85
C PRO A 114 -21.18 -3.92 -6.30
N GLU A 115 -20.69 -3.16 -7.26
CA GLU A 115 -20.88 -3.37 -8.70
C GLU A 115 -20.27 -4.71 -9.16
N VAL A 116 -19.21 -5.17 -8.50
CA VAL A 116 -18.57 -6.46 -8.81
C VAL A 116 -19.55 -7.63 -8.66
N ILE A 117 -20.42 -7.59 -7.66
CA ILE A 117 -21.42 -8.67 -7.46
C ILE A 117 -22.40 -8.71 -8.64
N ALA A 118 -22.82 -7.54 -9.12
CA ALA A 118 -23.73 -7.47 -10.27
C ALA A 118 -23.05 -7.86 -11.58
N ALA A 119 -21.75 -7.63 -11.70
CA ALA A 119 -20.95 -7.95 -12.89
C ALA A 119 -20.48 -9.41 -12.93
N THR A 120 -20.58 -10.14 -11.81
CA THR A 120 -20.13 -11.54 -11.72
C THR A 120 -21.22 -12.47 -12.23
N PRO A 121 -21.02 -13.19 -13.36
CA PRO A 121 -22.02 -14.13 -13.87
C PRO A 121 -22.11 -15.39 -13.00
N VAL A 122 -23.26 -16.05 -13.05
CA VAL A 122 -23.46 -17.33 -12.36
C VAL A 122 -22.47 -18.36 -12.92
N GLY A 123 -21.81 -19.11 -12.04
CA GLY A 123 -20.80 -20.10 -12.39
C GLY A 123 -19.38 -19.55 -12.57
N ALA A 124 -19.17 -18.23 -12.41
CA ALA A 124 -17.82 -17.66 -12.41
C ALA A 124 -17.03 -18.07 -11.16
N THR A 125 -15.74 -18.30 -11.33
CA THR A 125 -14.80 -18.53 -10.24
C THR A 125 -14.28 -17.20 -9.72
N ASN A 126 -14.42 -16.95 -8.43
CA ASN A 126 -13.86 -15.80 -7.76
C ASN A 126 -12.72 -16.23 -6.83
N LEU A 127 -11.61 -15.49 -6.85
CA LEU A 127 -10.48 -15.74 -5.97
C LEU A 127 -10.47 -14.70 -4.85
N ILE A 128 -10.52 -15.16 -3.62
CA ILE A 128 -10.35 -14.33 -2.43
C ILE A 128 -8.93 -14.57 -1.92
N LYS A 129 -8.11 -13.51 -1.93
CA LYS A 129 -6.77 -13.56 -1.37
C LYS A 129 -6.83 -13.20 0.11
N ALA A 130 -6.38 -14.09 0.96
CA ALA A 130 -6.09 -13.80 2.35
C ALA A 130 -4.68 -13.18 2.45
N ASP A 131 -4.50 -12.19 3.32
CA ASP A 131 -3.19 -11.55 3.52
C ASP A 131 -2.23 -12.41 4.37
N TYR A 132 -2.70 -13.53 4.89
CA TYR A 132 -1.91 -14.49 5.66
C TYR A 132 -1.93 -15.85 4.96
N ILE A 133 -0.86 -16.13 4.22
CA ILE A 133 -0.45 -17.49 3.87
C ILE A 133 0.66 -17.81 4.85
N HIS A 134 0.38 -18.64 5.83
CA HIS A 134 1.39 -19.28 6.66
C HIS A 134 1.93 -20.52 5.96
#